data_954950f46eace4001149224823f9f888
#
_entry.id   954950f46eace4001149224823f9f888
#
_cell.length_a   1.000
_cell.length_b   1.000
_cell.length_c   1.000
_cell.angle_alpha   90.00
_cell.angle_beta   90.00
_cell.angle_gamma   90.00
#
_symmetry.space_group_name_H-M   'P 1'
#
loop_
_entity.id
_entity.type
_entity.pdbx_description
1 polymer ?
#
loop_
_entity_poly.entity_id
_entity_poly.type
_entity_poly.pdbx_seq_one_letter_code
_entity_poly.pdbx_strand_id
1 'polypeptide(L)'
;MTREEAMADLKADFTKAQADVKTLTKRPGNDDMLFLYSHFKQASEGDVSGSRPGMLDMVGRAKYDAWAKLKGAKADDAMKKYIDKVAALLKTHK
;
A
#
# COMPACT_ATOMS: atom_id res chain seq x y z
N MET A 1 17.53 15.97 12.26
CA MET A 1 17.12 15.47 10.92
C MET A 1 16.27 16.53 10.24
N THR A 2 16.60 16.89 9.03
CA THR A 2 15.79 17.82 8.23
C THR A 2 14.56 17.10 7.69
N ARG A 3 13.59 17.88 7.20
CA ARG A 3 12.39 17.31 6.57
C ARG A 3 12.76 16.48 5.34
N GLU A 4 13.72 16.94 4.55
CA GLU A 4 14.18 16.25 3.35
C GLU A 4 14.83 14.92 3.70
N GLU A 5 15.61 14.86 4.77
CA GLU A 5 16.23 13.62 5.24
C GLU A 5 15.17 12.62 5.72
N ALA A 6 14.17 13.11 6.48
CA ALA A 6 13.08 12.27 6.95
C ALA A 6 12.26 11.71 5.78
N MET A 7 12.01 12.52 4.74
CA MET A 7 11.29 12.09 3.54
C MET A 7 12.10 11.06 2.75
N ALA A 8 13.41 11.25 2.63
CA ALA A 8 14.28 10.29 1.93
C ALA A 8 14.30 8.94 2.66
N ASP A 9 14.37 8.96 4.00
CA ASP A 9 14.33 7.75 4.81
C ASP A 9 12.98 7.03 4.67
N LEU A 10 11.89 7.77 4.65
CA LEU A 10 10.55 7.20 4.48
C LEU A 10 10.41 6.50 3.13
N LYS A 11 10.88 7.13 2.05
CA LYS A 11 10.86 6.53 0.72
C LYS A 11 11.72 5.28 0.64
N ALA A 12 12.90 5.30 1.27
CA ALA A 12 13.78 4.14 1.32
C ALA A 12 13.13 2.99 2.07
N ASP A 13 12.48 3.27 3.20
CA ASP A 13 11.76 2.28 3.99
C ASP A 13 10.56 1.73 3.22
N PHE A 14 9.87 2.58 2.47
CA PHE A 14 8.76 2.16 1.63
C PHE A 14 9.22 1.21 0.52
N THR A 15 10.33 1.53 -0.13
CA THR A 15 10.93 0.67 -1.16
C THR A 15 11.35 -0.67 -0.58
N LYS A 16 11.97 -0.65 0.62
CA LYS A 16 12.37 -1.86 1.32
C LYS A 16 11.17 -2.72 1.68
N ALA A 17 10.08 -2.11 2.15
CA ALA A 17 8.86 -2.84 2.49
C ALA A 17 8.27 -3.54 1.26
N GLN A 18 8.31 -2.90 0.08
CA GLN A 18 7.85 -3.53 -1.15
C GLN A 18 8.68 -4.76 -1.51
N ALA A 19 9.97 -4.74 -1.25
CA ALA A 19 10.83 -5.90 -1.45
C ALA A 19 10.55 -6.97 -0.39
N ASP A 20 10.42 -6.55 0.87
CA ASP A 20 10.23 -7.46 2.00
C ASP A 20 8.89 -8.24 1.90
N VAL A 21 7.83 -7.62 1.40
CA VAL A 21 6.54 -8.29 1.28
C VAL A 21 6.60 -9.48 0.32
N LYS A 22 7.52 -9.45 -0.62
CA LYS A 22 7.74 -10.56 -1.57
C LYS A 22 8.44 -11.76 -0.94
N THR A 23 9.01 -11.61 0.25
CA THR A 23 9.68 -12.70 0.98
C THR A 23 8.74 -13.51 1.85
N LEU A 24 7.46 -13.11 1.95
CA LEU A 24 6.48 -13.84 2.75
C LEU A 24 6.31 -15.26 2.21
N THR A 25 6.30 -16.25 3.11
CA THR A 25 6.12 -17.65 2.73
C THR A 25 4.65 -18.05 2.76
N LYS A 26 3.81 -17.28 3.48
CA LYS A 26 2.37 -17.47 3.53
C LYS A 26 1.69 -16.29 2.86
N ARG A 27 0.68 -16.56 2.04
CA ARG A 27 -0.05 -15.51 1.37
C ARG A 27 -0.95 -14.77 2.38
N PRO A 28 -0.86 -13.43 2.44
CA PRO A 28 -1.81 -12.64 3.25
C PRO A 28 -3.24 -12.82 2.76
N GLY A 29 -4.20 -12.61 3.65
CA GLY A 29 -5.61 -12.64 3.29
C GLY A 29 -5.98 -11.52 2.32
N ASN A 30 -7.18 -11.61 1.75
CA ASN A 30 -7.65 -10.63 0.77
C ASN A 30 -7.69 -9.21 1.34
N ASP A 31 -8.11 -9.06 2.59
CA ASP A 31 -8.16 -7.73 3.23
C ASP A 31 -6.78 -7.11 3.33
N ASP A 32 -5.78 -7.90 3.71
CA ASP A 32 -4.40 -7.42 3.81
C ASP A 32 -3.84 -7.07 2.43
N MET A 33 -4.16 -7.87 1.42
CA MET A 33 -3.71 -7.59 0.05
C MET A 33 -4.33 -6.30 -0.48
N LEU A 34 -5.61 -6.06 -0.20
CA LEU A 34 -6.27 -4.80 -0.59
C LEU A 34 -5.72 -3.61 0.18
N PHE A 35 -5.40 -3.79 1.46
CA PHE A 35 -4.76 -2.75 2.27
C PHE A 35 -3.42 -2.34 1.65
N LEU A 36 -2.59 -3.32 1.33
CA LEU A 36 -1.27 -3.07 0.73
C LEU A 36 -1.41 -2.39 -0.63
N TYR A 37 -2.29 -2.89 -1.48
CA TYR A 37 -2.51 -2.32 -2.80
C TYR A 37 -2.95 -0.86 -2.72
N SER A 38 -3.97 -0.59 -1.92
CA SER A 38 -4.56 0.75 -1.83
C SER A 38 -3.56 1.77 -1.28
N HIS A 39 -2.80 1.41 -0.25
CA HIS A 39 -1.80 2.31 0.32
C HIS A 39 -0.62 2.49 -0.63
N PHE A 40 -0.22 1.45 -1.36
CA PHE A 40 0.79 1.56 -2.39
C PHE A 40 0.36 2.56 -3.48
N LYS A 41 -0.87 2.44 -3.98
CA LYS A 41 -1.39 3.35 -5.00
C LYS A 41 -1.50 4.78 -4.49
N GLN A 42 -2.02 4.98 -3.28
CA GLN A 42 -2.13 6.31 -2.70
C GLN A 42 -0.75 6.94 -2.49
N ALA A 43 0.22 6.15 -2.06
CA ALA A 43 1.58 6.63 -1.83
C ALA A 43 2.29 7.00 -3.13
N SER A 44 2.07 6.23 -4.20
CA SER A 44 2.82 6.40 -5.45
C SER A 44 2.12 7.26 -6.48
N GLU A 45 0.78 7.25 -6.54
CA GLU A 45 0.02 7.98 -7.57
C GLU A 45 -0.91 9.04 -7.01
N GLY A 46 -1.14 9.07 -5.69
CA GLY A 46 -2.08 9.99 -5.08
C GLY A 46 -3.52 9.50 -5.15
N ASP A 47 -4.45 10.43 -5.22
CA ASP A 47 -5.88 10.11 -5.22
C ASP A 47 -6.29 9.26 -6.41
N VAL A 48 -7.30 8.42 -6.18
CA VAL A 48 -7.81 7.53 -7.21
C VAL A 48 -8.17 8.29 -8.49
N SER A 49 -7.78 7.73 -9.61
CA SER A 49 -8.06 8.30 -10.93
C SER A 49 -8.46 7.17 -11.89
N GLY A 50 -9.02 7.57 -13.02
CA GLY A 50 -9.49 6.61 -14.01
C GLY A 50 -10.89 6.09 -13.70
N SER A 51 -11.35 5.19 -14.55
CA SER A 51 -12.69 4.64 -14.45
C SER A 51 -12.71 3.40 -13.55
N ARG A 52 -13.78 3.27 -12.78
CA ARG A 52 -14.00 2.06 -12.00
C ARG A 52 -14.15 0.87 -12.94
N PRO A 53 -13.46 -0.25 -12.72
CA PRO A 53 -13.62 -1.44 -13.56
C PRO A 53 -15.06 -1.94 -13.62
N GLY A 54 -15.39 -2.63 -14.71
CA GLY A 54 -16.74 -3.13 -14.94
C GLY A 54 -17.13 -4.24 -13.97
N MET A 55 -18.43 -4.59 -13.99
CA MET A 55 -19.01 -5.53 -13.03
C MET A 55 -18.41 -6.94 -13.11
N LEU A 56 -17.87 -7.32 -14.26
CA LEU A 56 -17.26 -8.64 -14.43
C LEU A 56 -15.84 -8.71 -13.90
N ASP A 57 -15.20 -7.58 -13.63
CA ASP A 57 -13.86 -7.52 -13.05
C ASP A 57 -13.97 -7.25 -11.55
N MET A 58 -14.36 -8.26 -10.81
CA MET A 58 -14.59 -8.12 -9.37
C MET A 58 -13.32 -7.78 -8.60
N VAL A 59 -12.19 -8.37 -8.98
CA VAL A 59 -10.90 -8.11 -8.32
C VAL A 59 -10.45 -6.67 -8.59
N GLY A 60 -10.55 -6.22 -9.83
CA GLY A 60 -10.19 -4.85 -10.21
C GLY A 60 -11.07 -3.82 -9.50
N ARG A 61 -12.38 -4.12 -9.37
CA ARG A 61 -13.30 -3.23 -8.64
C ARG A 61 -12.95 -3.14 -7.16
N ALA A 62 -12.63 -4.27 -6.53
CA ALA A 62 -12.24 -4.30 -5.12
C ALA A 62 -10.97 -3.45 -4.90
N LYS A 63 -9.99 -3.58 -5.78
CA LYS A 63 -8.77 -2.78 -5.72
C LYS A 63 -9.06 -1.30 -5.90
N TYR A 64 -9.84 -0.95 -6.90
CA TYR A 64 -10.22 0.43 -7.18
C TYR A 64 -10.95 1.04 -5.98
N ASP A 65 -11.93 0.32 -5.44
CA ASP A 65 -12.73 0.79 -4.31
C ASP A 65 -11.88 0.99 -3.05
N ALA A 66 -10.94 0.09 -2.78
CA ALA A 66 -10.02 0.22 -1.65
C ALA A 66 -9.15 1.47 -1.78
N TRP A 67 -8.63 1.74 -2.99
CA TRP A 67 -7.85 2.95 -3.27
C TRP A 67 -8.74 4.20 -3.15
N ALA A 68 -9.96 4.16 -3.68
CA ALA A 68 -10.90 5.29 -3.62
C ALA A 68 -11.21 5.72 -2.18
N LYS A 69 -11.23 4.78 -1.24
CA LYS A 69 -11.46 5.07 0.18
C LYS A 69 -10.35 5.91 0.80
N LEU A 70 -9.17 5.93 0.19
CA LEU A 70 -8.02 6.69 0.69
C LEU A 70 -7.93 8.09 0.09
N LYS A 71 -8.91 8.51 -0.69
CA LYS A 71 -8.91 9.83 -1.31
C LYS A 71 -8.67 10.91 -0.26
N GLY A 72 -7.74 11.80 -0.53
CA GLY A 72 -7.35 12.87 0.39
C GLY A 72 -6.23 12.49 1.35
N ALA A 73 -5.88 11.21 1.48
CA ALA A 73 -4.77 10.80 2.33
C ALA A 73 -3.44 11.23 1.72
N LYS A 74 -2.52 11.68 2.58
CA LYS A 74 -1.19 12.12 2.15
C LYS A 74 -0.34 10.91 1.78
N ALA A 75 0.52 11.10 0.77
CA ALA A 75 1.44 10.04 0.34
C ALA A 75 2.30 9.52 1.50
N ASP A 76 2.80 10.42 2.36
CA ASP A 76 3.63 10.04 3.51
C ASP A 76 2.89 9.13 4.48
N ASP A 77 1.63 9.45 4.76
CA ASP A 77 0.80 8.64 5.66
C ASP A 77 0.53 7.27 5.06
N ALA A 78 0.27 7.21 3.77
CA ALA A 78 0.06 5.95 3.06
C ALA A 78 1.33 5.07 3.08
N MET A 79 2.50 5.68 2.89
CA MET A 79 3.78 4.96 2.98
C MET A 79 3.98 4.35 4.37
N LYS A 80 3.73 5.14 5.42
CA LYS A 80 3.88 4.67 6.80
C LYS A 80 2.97 3.48 7.10
N LYS A 81 1.72 3.56 6.67
CA LYS A 81 0.76 2.48 6.87
C LYS A 81 1.15 1.22 6.10
N TYR A 82 1.65 1.38 4.89
CA TYR A 82 2.18 0.26 4.10
C TYR A 82 3.35 -0.42 4.82
N ILE A 83 4.31 0.37 5.27
CA ILE A 83 5.49 -0.12 5.99
C ILE A 83 5.07 -0.88 7.25
N ASP A 84 4.16 -0.29 8.03
CA ASP A 84 3.68 -0.91 9.28
C ASP A 84 2.96 -2.24 9.01
N LYS A 85 2.15 -2.29 7.96
CA LYS A 85 1.45 -3.52 7.58
C LYS A 85 2.44 -4.61 7.19
N VAL A 86 3.43 -4.29 6.38
CA VAL A 86 4.46 -5.25 5.97
C VAL A 86 5.22 -5.77 7.20
N ALA A 87 5.60 -4.86 8.12
CA ALA A 87 6.29 -5.27 9.35
C ALA A 87 5.47 -6.27 10.16
N ALA A 88 4.16 -6.03 10.27
CA ALA A 88 3.25 -6.95 10.96
C ALA A 88 3.17 -8.30 10.25
N LEU A 89 3.05 -8.29 8.92
CA LEU A 89 2.98 -9.53 8.13
C LEU A 89 4.27 -10.33 8.18
N LEU A 90 5.42 -9.68 8.27
CA LEU A 90 6.70 -10.37 8.41
C LEU A 90 6.77 -11.19 9.69
N LYS A 91 6.03 -10.81 10.73
CA LYS A 91 5.98 -11.55 12.00
C LYS A 91 5.08 -12.78 11.93
N THR A 92 4.08 -12.77 11.07
CA THR A 92 3.03 -13.80 11.07
C THR A 92 3.00 -14.67 9.83
N HIS A 93 3.55 -14.18 8.71
CA HIS A 93 3.42 -14.84 7.40
C HIS A 93 4.76 -15.25 6.78
N LYS A 94 5.82 -15.12 7.56
CA LYS A 94 7.14 -15.48 7.07
C LYS A 94 7.59 -16.85 7.55
#